data_0ccc8b82a5c2d4e7bbaf058cc3724a99
#
_entry.id   0ccc8b82a5c2d4e7bbaf058cc3724a99
#
_cell.length_a   1.000
_cell.length_b   1.000
_cell.length_c   1.000
_cell.angle_alpha   90.00
_cell.angle_beta   90.00
_cell.angle_gamma   90.00
#
_symmetry.space_group_name_H-M   'P 1'
#
loop_
_entity.id
_entity.type
_entity.pdbx_description
1 polymer ?
#
loop_
_entity_poly.entity_id
_entity_poly.type
_entity_poly.pdbx_seq_one_letter_code
_entity_poly.pdbx_strand_id
1 'polypeptide(L)' 'MTTKEDLLFIYDVQLHKKIKRAGYTYLTSAISLSDRRFWLYPRTPDIESIMTEHAQLTS' A
#
# COMPACT_ATOMS: atom_id res chain seq x y z
N MET A 1 -19.58 2.16 4.89
CA MET A 1 -18.71 1.74 5.99
C MET A 1 -17.43 1.12 5.42
N THR A 2 -16.29 1.61 5.88
CA THR A 2 -15.01 1.12 5.38
C THR A 2 -14.68 -0.24 5.98
N THR A 3 -14.45 -1.23 5.13
CA THR A 3 -14.07 -2.57 5.57
C THR A 3 -12.61 -2.84 5.22
N LYS A 4 -12.10 -3.98 5.69
CA LYS A 4 -10.74 -4.38 5.35
C LYS A 4 -10.55 -4.54 3.84
N GLU A 5 -11.62 -4.85 3.13
CA GLU A 5 -11.58 -5.03 1.69
C GLU A 5 -11.40 -3.71 0.94
N ASP A 6 -11.75 -2.59 1.59
CA ASP A 6 -11.60 -1.27 0.99
C ASP A 6 -10.25 -0.64 1.30
N LEU A 7 -9.42 -1.33 2.06
CA LEU A 7 -8.12 -0.83 2.47
C LEU A 7 -7.02 -1.78 2.03
N LEU A 8 -5.87 -1.20 1.70
CA LEU A 8 -4.69 -1.98 1.33
C LEU A 8 -3.63 -1.78 2.39
N PHE A 9 -3.11 -2.89 2.90
CA PHE A 9 -2.03 -2.88 3.88
C PHE A 9 -0.72 -3.05 3.15
N ILE A 10 0.10 -2.02 3.12
CA ILE A 10 1.37 -2.01 2.39
C ILE A 10 2.50 -2.16 3.39
N TYR A 11 3.20 -3.28 3.34
CA TYR A 11 4.34 -3.56 4.21
C TYR A 11 5.67 -3.31 3.52
N ASP A 12 5.66 -3.24 2.18
CA ASP A 12 6.87 -3.08 1.39
C ASP A 12 7.20 -1.59 1.26
N VAL A 13 8.36 -1.20 1.76
CA VAL A 13 8.80 0.20 1.72
C VAL A 13 8.93 0.69 0.28
N GLN A 14 9.46 -0.16 -0.60
CA GLN A 14 9.64 0.24 -2.00
C GLN A 14 8.30 0.47 -2.70
N LEU A 15 7.33 -0.40 -2.42
CA LEU A 15 5.99 -0.23 -2.97
C LEU A 15 5.36 1.06 -2.43
N HIS A 16 5.51 1.31 -1.14
CA HIS A 16 5.03 2.54 -0.53
C HIS A 16 5.61 3.77 -1.23
N LYS A 17 6.90 3.76 -1.49
CA LYS A 17 7.56 4.86 -2.16
C LYS A 17 7.05 5.06 -3.58
N LYS A 18 6.80 3.97 -4.30
CA LYS A 18 6.25 4.03 -5.65
C LYS A 18 4.87 4.67 -5.66
N ILE A 19 4.01 4.25 -4.74
CA ILE A 19 2.65 4.79 -4.66
C ILE A 19 2.70 6.28 -4.32
N LYS A 20 3.54 6.64 -3.38
CA LYS A 20 3.67 8.03 -2.96
C LYS A 20 4.23 8.90 -4.09
N ARG A 21 5.19 8.38 -4.84
CA ARG A 21 5.77 9.09 -5.97
C ARG A 21 4.75 9.32 -7.08
N ALA A 22 3.77 8.41 -7.20
CA ALA A 22 2.71 8.56 -8.18
C ALA A 22 1.68 9.62 -7.79
N GLY A 23 1.81 10.20 -6.60
CA GLY A 23 0.93 11.29 -6.18
C GLY A 23 -0.15 10.87 -5.20
N TYR A 24 -0.10 9.65 -4.69
CA TYR A 24 -1.08 9.15 -3.72
C TYR A 24 -0.54 9.26 -2.32
N THR A 25 -1.44 9.45 -1.36
CA THR A 25 -1.06 9.53 0.04
C THR A 25 -1.71 8.39 0.82
N TYR A 26 -1.05 7.96 1.87
CA TYR A 26 -1.61 6.93 2.74
C TYR A 26 -2.56 7.56 3.76
N LEU A 27 -3.50 6.74 4.25
CA LEU A 27 -4.45 7.19 5.25
C LEU A 27 -3.81 7.25 6.63
N THR A 28 -3.02 6.24 6.96
CA THR A 28 -2.30 6.19 8.22
C THR A 28 -1.14 5.24 8.11
N SER A 29 -0.21 5.32 9.05
CA SER A 29 0.88 4.36 9.14
C SER A 29 0.97 3.90 10.59
N ALA A 30 1.43 2.66 10.79
CA ALA A 30 1.54 2.08 12.11
C ALA A 30 2.56 0.96 12.09
N ILE A 31 2.86 0.45 13.28
CA ILE A 31 3.75 -0.70 13.42
C ILE A 31 2.90 -1.86 13.93
N SER A 32 2.97 -2.99 13.21
CA SER A 32 2.20 -4.16 13.58
C SER A 32 2.77 -4.83 14.83
N LEU A 33 2.04 -5.82 15.33
CA LEU A 33 2.50 -6.59 16.48
C LEU A 33 3.79 -7.35 16.19
N SER A 34 4.08 -7.58 14.93
CA SER A 34 5.33 -8.22 14.50
C SER A 34 6.48 -7.24 14.34
N ASP A 35 6.30 -6.01 14.81
CA ASP A 35 7.30 -4.95 14.73
C ASP A 35 7.61 -4.57 13.28
N ARG A 36 6.64 -4.69 12.40
CA ARG A 36 6.76 -4.33 10.99
C ARG A 36 5.92 -3.12 10.70
N ARG A 37 6.53 -2.10 10.09
CA ARG A 37 5.80 -0.91 9.71
C ARG A 37 4.94 -1.19 8.49
N PHE A 38 3.74 -0.65 8.48
CA PHE A 38 2.86 -0.73 7.33
C PHE A 38 2.15 0.60 7.12
N TRP A 39 1.67 0.78 5.90
CA TRP A 39 0.91 1.97 5.51
C TRP A 39 -0.44 1.51 5.00
N LEU A 40 -1.48 2.27 5.37
CA LEU A 40 -2.83 1.98 4.96
C LEU A 40 -3.21 2.92 3.81
N TYR A 41 -3.54 2.32 2.67
CA TYR A 41 -3.96 3.06 1.49
C TYR A 41 -5.39 2.71 1.15
N PRO A 42 -6.18 3.68 0.59
CA PRO A 42 -7.49 3.33 0.08
C PRO A 42 -7.33 2.44 -1.15
N ARG A 43 -8.21 1.45 -1.28
CA ARG A 43 -8.18 0.57 -2.43
C ARG A 43 -8.76 1.31 -3.64
N THR A 44 -7.93 1.64 -4.59
CA THR A 44 -8.34 2.28 -5.83
C THR A 44 -7.75 1.50 -7.00
N PRO A 45 -8.38 1.57 -8.19
CA PRO A 45 -7.82 0.88 -9.36
C PRO A 45 -6.39 1.33 -9.68
N ASP A 46 -6.10 2.60 -9.46
CA ASP A 46 -4.77 3.14 -9.74
C ASP A 46 -3.71 2.53 -8.83
N ILE A 47 -4.00 2.44 -7.53
CA ILE A 47 -3.06 1.86 -6.58
C ILE A 47 -2.92 0.36 -6.82
N GLU A 48 -4.03 -0.32 -7.14
CA GLU A 48 -3.97 -1.74 -7.46
C GLU A 48 -3.11 -2.01 -8.69
N SER A 49 -3.18 -1.13 -9.69
CA SER A 49 -2.32 -1.22 -10.87
C SER A 49 -0.85 -1.13 -10.50
N ILE A 50 -0.51 -0.19 -9.62
CA ILE A 50 0.87 -0.02 -9.16
C ILE A 50 1.33 -1.26 -8.43
N MET A 51 0.49 -1.84 -7.60
CA MET A 51 0.82 -3.06 -6.86
C MET A 51 1.07 -4.23 -7.80
N THR A 52 0.20 -4.39 -8.79
CA THR A 52 0.35 -5.46 -9.78
C THR A 52 1.65 -5.31 -10.55
N GLU A 53 1.95 -4.10 -10.99
CA GLU A 53 3.18 -3.81 -11.72
C GLU A 53 4.41 -4.11 -10.85
N HIS A 54 4.37 -3.71 -9.60
CA HIS A 54 5.47 -3.96 -8.67
C HIS A 54 5.69 -5.46 -8.47
N ALA A 55 4.61 -6.21 -8.33
CA ALA A 55 4.70 -7.66 -8.15
C ALA A 55 5.31 -8.33 -9.38
N GLN A 56 4.99 -7.84 -10.57
CA GLN A 56 5.55 -8.39 -11.80
C GLN A 56 7.05 -8.11 -11.90
N LEU A 57 7.49 -6.96 -11.41
CA LEU A 57 8.90 -6.60 -11.47
C LEU A 57 9.74 -7.40 -10.48
N THR A 58 9.14 -7.89 -9.41
CA THR A 58 9.86 -8.60 -8.35
C THR A 58 9.73 -10.11 -8.44
N SER A 59 8.89 -10.60 -9.32
CA SER A 59 8.68 -12.05 -9.44
C SER A 59 9.63 -12.68 -10.45
#